data_3a38395e8915d4a8dee55990665202f8
#
_entry.id   3a38395e8915d4a8dee55990665202f8
#
_cell.length_a   1.000
_cell.length_b   1.000
_cell.length_c   1.000
_cell.angle_alpha   90.00
_cell.angle_beta   90.00
_cell.angle_gamma   90.00
#
_symmetry.space_group_name_H-M   'P 1'
#
loop_
_entity.id
_entity.type
_entity.pdbx_description
1 polymer ?
#
loop_
_entity_poly.entity_id
_entity_poly.type
_entity_poly.pdbx_seq_one_letter_code
_entity_poly.pdbx_strand_id
1 'polypeptide(L)'
;MENKFKICIIGSGIIGLAIAERLSRVYDNIIVIDKENTFGQHVSSRNSEVIHSGFYYPENSLKSKMCIDGNKRLYEFADKFHIKYDKCGKLIVINSKEEESELIEIKNHALNCGLVDLEILDTEQSRMIEPKVNCYKSLYIPSTGIIDSHAVMAKLENLSKSRNVDFLYKSKITQVIKENSSYAVFLNDSSDSLNADIIINSAGLWSDEVSSMIGVKDYKLEYYKGDYFKSRTVRNLNCLIYPMPKISSLGIHTVLSLNGDVSFGPNIYKVNSIDYSIDDRYKEEYIKEINTLIKVDNLDLYHDYSGIRPKIKFDGQFNDFIIKNEFKRGYDNFINLVGIDSPGLTSCLSIAKYVESIINLK
;
A
#
# COMPACT_ATOMS: atom_id res chain seq x y z
N MET A 1 -23.65 9.72 -27.22
CA MET A 1 -22.40 10.28 -26.64
C MET A 1 -21.27 9.43 -27.22
N GLU A 2 -20.23 10.05 -27.73
CA GLU A 2 -19.06 9.27 -28.15
C GLU A 2 -18.48 8.60 -26.90
N ASN A 3 -18.65 7.29 -26.79
CA ASN A 3 -18.10 6.48 -25.70
C ASN A 3 -16.58 6.21 -25.92
N LYS A 4 -15.84 7.26 -26.32
CA LYS A 4 -14.42 7.15 -26.61
C LYS A 4 -13.61 7.99 -25.62
N PHE A 5 -12.70 7.34 -24.90
CA PHE A 5 -11.79 7.97 -23.94
C PHE A 5 -10.34 7.87 -24.41
N LYS A 6 -9.52 8.81 -23.99
CA LYS A 6 -8.07 8.71 -24.18
C LYS A 6 -7.49 7.66 -23.24
N ILE A 7 -7.91 7.68 -21.98
CA ILE A 7 -7.40 6.79 -20.92
C ILE A 7 -8.58 6.24 -20.11
N CYS A 8 -8.59 4.92 -19.92
CA CYS A 8 -9.46 4.24 -18.97
C CYS A 8 -8.61 3.64 -17.84
N ILE A 9 -8.86 4.07 -16.62
CA ILE A 9 -8.22 3.57 -15.39
C ILE A 9 -9.18 2.64 -14.69
N ILE A 10 -8.76 1.40 -14.46
CA ILE A 10 -9.56 0.35 -13.82
C ILE A 10 -9.21 0.28 -12.34
N GLY A 11 -10.15 0.66 -11.48
CA GLY A 11 -10.00 0.70 -10.02
C GLY A 11 -9.70 2.10 -9.50
N SER A 12 -10.50 2.54 -8.53
CA SER A 12 -10.41 3.82 -7.80
C SER A 12 -9.79 3.66 -6.40
N GLY A 13 -8.90 2.70 -6.22
CA GLY A 13 -8.03 2.64 -5.05
C GLY A 13 -6.99 3.76 -5.07
N ILE A 14 -6.17 3.87 -4.01
CA ILE A 14 -5.15 4.92 -3.88
C ILE A 14 -4.22 4.99 -5.12
N ILE A 15 -3.92 3.86 -5.73
CA ILE A 15 -3.06 3.78 -6.92
C ILE A 15 -3.76 4.38 -8.15
N GLY A 16 -5.00 3.95 -8.44
CA GLY A 16 -5.77 4.47 -9.57
C GLY A 16 -6.05 5.96 -9.44
N LEU A 17 -6.38 6.43 -8.23
CA LEU A 17 -6.60 7.85 -7.94
C LEU A 17 -5.32 8.69 -8.13
N ALA A 18 -4.17 8.20 -7.66
CA ALA A 18 -2.89 8.90 -7.85
C ALA A 18 -2.51 8.98 -9.33
N ILE A 19 -2.77 7.92 -10.10
CA ILE A 19 -2.54 7.89 -11.54
C ILE A 19 -3.51 8.85 -12.26
N ALA A 20 -4.78 8.85 -11.91
CA ALA A 20 -5.79 9.75 -12.49
C ALA A 20 -5.40 11.22 -12.26
N GLU A 21 -5.03 11.57 -11.03
CA GLU A 21 -4.57 12.93 -10.69
C GLU A 21 -3.32 13.30 -11.47
N ARG A 22 -2.35 12.40 -11.59
CA ARG A 22 -1.10 12.66 -12.31
C ARG A 22 -1.34 12.86 -13.79
N LEU A 23 -2.10 11.95 -14.43
CA LEU A 23 -2.30 11.97 -15.87
C LEU A 23 -3.25 13.09 -16.31
N SER A 24 -4.22 13.49 -15.48
CA SER A 24 -5.10 14.63 -15.77
C SER A 24 -4.40 15.98 -15.85
N ARG A 25 -3.11 16.04 -15.52
CA ARG A 25 -2.29 17.26 -15.72
C ARG A 25 -1.81 17.43 -17.15
N VAL A 26 -1.80 16.35 -17.94
CA VAL A 26 -1.20 16.30 -19.29
C VAL A 26 -2.11 15.66 -20.33
N TYR A 27 -3.17 14.97 -19.91
CA TYR A 27 -4.13 14.31 -20.80
C TYR A 27 -5.55 14.73 -20.45
N ASP A 28 -6.36 14.93 -21.48
CA ASP A 28 -7.79 15.09 -21.38
C ASP A 28 -8.53 13.77 -21.61
N ASN A 29 -9.84 13.77 -21.36
CA ASN A 29 -10.73 12.65 -21.66
C ASN A 29 -10.31 11.33 -20.97
N ILE A 30 -10.21 11.39 -19.65
CA ILE A 30 -9.86 10.27 -18.77
C ILE A 30 -11.11 9.79 -18.04
N ILE A 31 -11.31 8.48 -17.98
CA ILE A 31 -12.33 7.86 -17.14
C ILE A 31 -11.69 6.91 -16.12
N VAL A 32 -12.19 6.94 -14.89
CA VAL A 32 -11.89 5.98 -13.83
C VAL A 32 -13.13 5.12 -13.58
N ILE A 33 -13.00 3.81 -13.67
CA ILE A 33 -14.10 2.86 -13.51
C ILE A 33 -13.86 2.00 -12.28
N ASP A 34 -14.86 1.90 -11.41
CA ASP A 34 -14.81 1.02 -10.25
C ASP A 34 -16.13 0.27 -10.05
N LYS A 35 -16.04 -0.99 -9.68
CA LYS A 35 -17.21 -1.83 -9.38
C LYS A 35 -17.89 -1.46 -8.07
N GLU A 36 -17.19 -0.81 -7.17
CA GLU A 36 -17.69 -0.39 -5.88
C GLU A 36 -18.50 0.92 -5.98
N ASN A 37 -19.19 1.27 -4.91
CA ASN A 37 -20.06 2.46 -4.89
C ASN A 37 -19.29 3.78 -4.66
N THR A 38 -18.01 3.69 -4.26
CA THR A 38 -17.12 4.83 -4.03
C THR A 38 -15.67 4.35 -4.04
N PHE A 39 -14.72 5.26 -3.97
CA PHE A 39 -13.30 4.94 -3.98
C PHE A 39 -12.83 4.17 -2.74
N GLY A 40 -11.70 3.48 -2.87
CA GLY A 40 -10.89 2.99 -1.76
C GLY A 40 -11.48 1.89 -0.89
N GLN A 41 -12.38 1.04 -1.39
CA GLN A 41 -13.19 0.12 -0.58
C GLN A 41 -12.47 -1.12 -0.05
N HIS A 42 -11.27 -1.44 -0.55
CA HIS A 42 -10.54 -2.67 -0.20
C HIS A 42 -9.15 -2.36 0.39
N VAL A 43 -8.08 -2.76 -0.30
CA VAL A 43 -6.69 -2.61 0.18
C VAL A 43 -6.37 -1.18 0.63
N SER A 44 -6.92 -0.19 -0.07
CA SER A 44 -6.64 1.22 0.18
C SER A 44 -7.24 1.78 1.47
N SER A 45 -8.30 1.18 2.00
CA SER A 45 -8.93 1.55 3.28
C SER A 45 -8.66 0.56 4.41
N ARG A 46 -7.95 -0.54 4.12
CA ARG A 46 -7.71 -1.64 5.05
C ARG A 46 -6.23 -1.91 5.18
N ASN A 47 -5.50 -0.89 5.64
CA ASN A 47 -4.06 -0.88 5.83
C ASN A 47 -3.70 -0.12 7.11
N SER A 48 -2.41 -0.10 7.47
CA SER A 48 -1.92 0.52 8.71
C SER A 48 -1.72 2.04 8.61
N GLU A 49 -2.05 2.69 7.49
CA GLU A 49 -1.87 4.12 7.22
C GLU A 49 -0.44 4.65 7.41
N VAL A 50 0.55 3.77 7.34
CA VAL A 50 1.95 4.09 7.61
C VAL A 50 2.63 4.66 6.37
N ILE A 51 3.32 5.78 6.55
CA ILE A 51 4.30 6.31 5.59
C ILE A 51 5.62 5.60 5.87
N HIS A 52 5.94 4.56 5.08
CA HIS A 52 7.14 3.76 5.23
C HIS A 52 8.39 4.48 4.72
N SER A 53 9.55 4.11 5.26
CA SER A 53 10.85 4.67 4.85
C SER A 53 11.51 3.94 3.66
N GLY A 54 11.07 2.73 3.29
CA GLY A 54 11.42 2.06 2.04
C GLY A 54 12.61 1.12 2.05
N PHE A 55 13.30 0.93 3.16
CA PHE A 55 14.54 0.13 3.23
C PHE A 55 14.35 -1.38 3.45
N TYR A 56 13.13 -1.87 3.72
CA TYR A 56 12.90 -3.31 3.94
C TYR A 56 13.00 -4.18 2.68
N TYR A 57 13.17 -3.57 1.52
CA TYR A 57 13.15 -4.23 0.23
C TYR A 57 14.55 -4.29 -0.37
N PRO A 58 14.86 -5.25 -1.25
CA PRO A 58 16.14 -5.31 -1.94
C PRO A 58 16.45 -3.98 -2.63
N GLU A 59 17.72 -3.58 -2.56
CA GLU A 59 18.21 -2.41 -3.27
C GLU A 59 17.82 -2.49 -4.76
N ASN A 60 17.48 -1.36 -5.33
CA ASN A 60 17.08 -1.26 -6.74
C ASN A 60 15.73 -1.89 -7.12
N SER A 61 15.01 -2.57 -6.21
CA SER A 61 13.64 -3.00 -6.47
C SER A 61 12.71 -1.80 -6.68
N LEU A 62 11.59 -2.02 -7.39
CA LEU A 62 10.55 -0.99 -7.54
C LEU A 62 9.98 -0.61 -6.17
N LYS A 63 9.73 -1.59 -5.29
CA LYS A 63 9.25 -1.34 -3.93
C LYS A 63 10.17 -0.39 -3.16
N SER A 64 11.49 -0.63 -3.18
CA SER A 64 12.46 0.23 -2.49
C SER A 64 12.47 1.64 -3.08
N LYS A 65 12.74 1.77 -4.38
CA LYS A 65 12.85 3.06 -5.07
C LYS A 65 11.58 3.90 -4.94
N MET A 66 10.43 3.28 -5.19
CA MET A 66 9.14 3.99 -5.17
C MET A 66 8.69 4.34 -3.76
N CYS A 67 9.07 3.55 -2.74
CA CYS A 67 8.76 3.87 -1.37
C CYS A 67 9.60 5.04 -0.85
N ILE A 68 10.90 5.06 -1.15
CA ILE A 68 11.80 6.14 -0.72
C ILE A 68 11.41 7.48 -1.36
N ASP A 69 11.20 7.51 -2.69
CA ASP A 69 10.72 8.71 -3.38
C ASP A 69 9.29 9.06 -2.98
N GLY A 70 8.44 8.04 -2.78
CA GLY A 70 7.05 8.19 -2.36
C GLY A 70 6.89 8.75 -0.95
N ASN A 71 7.76 8.38 -0.01
CA ASN A 71 7.78 8.92 1.36
C ASN A 71 7.86 10.45 1.32
N LYS A 72 8.86 10.99 0.63
CA LYS A 72 9.04 12.43 0.48
C LYS A 72 7.83 13.09 -0.19
N ARG A 73 7.38 12.53 -1.32
CA ARG A 73 6.24 13.09 -2.08
C ARG A 73 4.94 13.08 -1.29
N LEU A 74 4.71 12.06 -0.47
CA LEU A 74 3.48 11.95 0.30
C LEU A 74 3.42 12.98 1.42
N TYR A 75 4.55 13.26 2.10
CA TYR A 75 4.64 14.37 3.05
C TYR A 75 4.45 15.72 2.34
N GLU A 76 5.14 15.96 1.21
CA GLU A 76 4.98 17.20 0.42
C GLU A 76 3.53 17.39 -0.05
N PHE A 77 2.85 16.31 -0.42
CA PHE A 77 1.45 16.33 -0.81
C PHE A 77 0.54 16.65 0.38
N ALA A 78 0.80 16.04 1.52
CA ALA A 78 0.04 16.27 2.74
C ALA A 78 0.17 17.72 3.21
N ASP A 79 1.38 18.28 3.24
CA ASP A 79 1.63 19.69 3.57
C ASP A 79 0.91 20.63 2.62
N LYS A 80 1.06 20.40 1.31
CA LYS A 80 0.45 21.24 0.27
C LYS A 80 -1.06 21.32 0.35
N PHE A 81 -1.70 20.21 0.76
CA PHE A 81 -3.15 20.12 0.78
C PHE A 81 -3.76 20.04 2.17
N HIS A 82 -2.96 20.30 3.20
CA HIS A 82 -3.35 20.32 4.61
C HIS A 82 -4.02 19.01 5.06
N ILE A 83 -3.49 17.88 4.58
CA ILE A 83 -3.90 16.55 5.00
C ILE A 83 -3.18 16.22 6.30
N LYS A 84 -3.92 15.72 7.27
CA LYS A 84 -3.36 15.36 8.58
C LYS A 84 -2.39 14.19 8.45
N TYR A 85 -1.24 14.31 9.05
CA TYR A 85 -0.24 13.26 9.24
C TYR A 85 0.51 13.49 10.54
N ASP A 86 1.22 12.47 11.00
CA ASP A 86 2.18 12.57 12.09
C ASP A 86 3.49 11.88 11.69
N LYS A 87 4.59 12.62 11.67
CA LYS A 87 5.94 12.10 11.43
C LYS A 87 6.52 11.57 12.74
N CYS A 88 5.79 10.65 13.38
CA CYS A 88 6.08 10.12 14.71
C CYS A 88 7.36 9.28 14.81
N GLY A 89 7.95 8.87 13.69
CA GLY A 89 9.10 7.98 13.68
C GLY A 89 8.72 6.53 13.99
N LYS A 90 9.77 5.67 13.99
CA LYS A 90 9.61 4.24 14.26
C LYS A 90 10.83 3.69 14.99
N LEU A 91 10.60 2.83 15.97
CA LEU A 91 11.61 1.99 16.63
C LEU A 91 11.49 0.56 16.09
N ILE A 92 12.59 -0.01 15.58
CA ILE A 92 12.74 -1.45 15.40
C ILE A 92 13.44 -1.97 16.63
N VAL A 93 12.78 -2.84 17.37
CA VAL A 93 13.29 -3.30 18.67
C VAL A 93 13.88 -4.69 18.61
N ILE A 94 14.94 -4.88 19.40
CA ILE A 94 15.50 -6.18 19.75
C ILE A 94 15.41 -6.38 21.25
N ASN A 95 15.24 -7.63 21.67
CA ASN A 95 15.05 -7.97 23.08
C ASN A 95 16.26 -8.68 23.69
N SER A 96 17.26 -9.02 22.88
CA SER A 96 18.45 -9.72 23.34
C SER A 96 19.72 -9.22 22.64
N LYS A 97 20.87 -9.50 23.22
CA LYS A 97 22.19 -9.13 22.67
C LYS A 97 22.53 -9.91 21.40
N GLU A 98 21.99 -11.10 21.27
CA GLU A 98 22.23 -12.00 20.13
C GLU A 98 21.68 -11.40 18.82
N GLU A 99 20.68 -10.51 18.90
CA GLU A 99 20.05 -9.85 17.75
C GLU A 99 20.79 -8.57 17.29
N GLU A 100 21.85 -8.12 18.01
CA GLU A 100 22.53 -6.86 17.68
C GLU A 100 23.15 -6.85 16.28
N SER A 101 23.73 -7.97 15.85
CA SER A 101 24.34 -8.08 14.52
C SER A 101 23.32 -7.85 13.41
N GLU A 102 22.13 -8.44 13.52
CA GLU A 102 21.05 -8.27 12.56
C GLU A 102 20.51 -6.82 12.56
N LEU A 103 20.42 -6.18 13.74
CA LEU A 103 20.03 -4.78 13.85
C LEU A 103 21.02 -3.84 13.14
N ILE A 104 22.33 -4.12 13.26
CA ILE A 104 23.39 -3.36 12.58
C ILE A 104 23.30 -3.58 11.06
N GLU A 105 23.06 -4.82 10.61
CA GLU A 105 22.88 -5.13 9.20
C GLU A 105 21.69 -4.37 8.60
N ILE A 106 20.56 -4.32 9.29
CA ILE A 106 19.39 -3.53 8.87
C ILE A 106 19.73 -2.04 8.78
N LYS A 107 20.46 -1.49 9.77
CA LYS A 107 20.90 -0.09 9.71
C LYS A 107 21.78 0.17 8.50
N ASN A 108 22.77 -0.69 8.25
CA ASN A 108 23.69 -0.55 7.12
C ASN A 108 22.94 -0.64 5.78
N HIS A 109 22.02 -1.60 5.65
CA HIS A 109 21.16 -1.71 4.47
C HIS A 109 20.30 -0.44 4.26
N ALA A 110 19.74 0.11 5.32
CA ALA A 110 18.95 1.35 5.24
C ALA A 110 19.81 2.56 4.80
N LEU A 111 21.05 2.66 5.30
CA LEU A 111 21.99 3.69 4.84
C LEU A 111 22.35 3.52 3.36
N ASN A 112 22.57 2.28 2.88
CA ASN A 112 22.81 1.99 1.48
C ASN A 112 21.63 2.34 0.59
N CYS A 113 20.41 2.22 1.10
CA CYS A 113 19.18 2.68 0.43
C CYS A 113 19.03 4.22 0.43
N GLY A 114 19.97 4.95 1.05
CA GLY A 114 19.97 6.41 1.07
C GLY A 114 19.18 7.05 2.21
N LEU A 115 18.78 6.27 3.22
CA LEU A 115 18.21 6.83 4.44
C LEU A 115 19.31 7.50 5.27
N VAL A 116 18.96 8.56 5.96
CA VAL A 116 19.85 9.32 6.85
C VAL A 116 19.23 9.41 8.24
N ASP A 117 19.99 9.89 9.21
CA ASP A 117 19.55 10.15 10.59
C ASP A 117 19.03 8.88 11.32
N LEU A 118 19.67 7.74 11.04
CA LEU A 118 19.36 6.45 11.69
C LEU A 118 20.24 6.26 12.90
N GLU A 119 19.66 5.99 14.05
CA GLU A 119 20.37 5.80 15.31
C GLU A 119 20.06 4.45 15.95
N ILE A 120 21.10 3.75 16.41
CA ILE A 120 20.93 2.62 17.33
C ILE A 120 20.94 3.19 18.74
N LEU A 121 19.87 2.94 19.45
CA LEU A 121 19.60 3.43 20.79
C LEU A 121 19.66 2.29 21.80
N ASP A 122 20.17 2.60 22.98
CA ASP A 122 20.02 1.71 24.12
C ASP A 122 18.61 1.77 24.74
N THR A 123 18.38 1.00 25.79
CA THR A 123 17.07 0.93 26.45
C THR A 123 16.61 2.28 26.99
N GLU A 124 17.51 3.07 27.59
CA GLU A 124 17.16 4.37 28.21
C GLU A 124 16.85 5.41 27.12
N GLN A 125 17.68 5.50 26.11
CA GLN A 125 17.46 6.36 24.95
C GLN A 125 16.16 6.01 24.23
N SER A 126 15.88 4.72 24.05
CA SER A 126 14.63 4.26 23.44
C SER A 126 13.39 4.68 24.25
N ARG A 127 13.48 4.63 25.59
CA ARG A 127 12.41 5.08 26.48
C ARG A 127 12.23 6.58 26.54
N MET A 128 13.25 7.37 26.22
CA MET A 128 13.08 8.81 26.06
C MET A 128 12.19 9.16 24.86
N ILE A 129 12.18 8.32 23.81
CA ILE A 129 11.31 8.46 22.64
C ILE A 129 9.92 7.90 22.97
N GLU A 130 9.86 6.62 23.43
CA GLU A 130 8.61 5.94 23.78
C GLU A 130 8.75 5.29 25.18
N PRO A 131 8.15 5.88 26.22
CA PRO A 131 8.32 5.38 27.60
C PRO A 131 7.84 3.93 27.81
N LYS A 132 6.86 3.47 27.03
CA LYS A 132 6.31 2.11 27.13
C LYS A 132 7.10 1.06 26.38
N VAL A 133 8.12 1.45 25.61
CA VAL A 133 8.88 0.48 24.80
C VAL A 133 9.54 -0.57 25.67
N ASN A 134 9.47 -1.82 25.20
CA ASN A 134 10.18 -2.95 25.78
C ASN A 134 11.26 -3.39 24.78
N CYS A 135 12.52 -3.12 25.10
CA CYS A 135 13.65 -3.49 24.24
C CYS A 135 14.96 -3.58 25.03
N TYR A 136 15.90 -4.36 24.51
CA TYR A 136 17.33 -4.30 24.87
C TYR A 136 18.00 -3.14 24.12
N LYS A 137 17.80 -3.04 22.80
CA LYS A 137 18.18 -1.91 21.93
C LYS A 137 17.12 -1.67 20.88
N SER A 138 17.20 -0.53 20.20
CA SER A 138 16.37 -0.26 19.05
C SER A 138 17.11 0.48 17.94
N LEU A 139 16.58 0.40 16.70
CA LEU A 139 16.97 1.26 15.61
C LEU A 139 15.85 2.30 15.41
N TYR A 140 16.17 3.58 15.61
CA TYR A 140 15.26 4.70 15.38
C TYR A 140 15.29 5.16 13.93
N ILE A 141 14.11 5.34 13.34
CA ILE A 141 13.90 5.73 11.95
C ILE A 141 12.93 6.91 11.90
N PRO A 142 13.46 8.15 11.87
CA PRO A 142 12.65 9.37 12.00
C PRO A 142 11.79 9.69 10.76
N SER A 143 12.10 9.11 9.60
CA SER A 143 11.35 9.38 8.36
C SER A 143 10.02 8.63 8.23
N THR A 144 9.74 7.69 9.15
CA THR A 144 8.46 6.96 9.19
C THR A 144 7.39 7.83 9.86
N GLY A 145 6.13 7.68 9.43
CA GLY A 145 4.99 8.35 10.04
C GLY A 145 3.68 7.69 9.71
N ILE A 146 2.59 8.35 10.04
CA ILE A 146 1.21 7.95 9.73
C ILE A 146 0.47 9.08 9.03
N ILE A 147 -0.55 8.76 8.22
CA ILE A 147 -1.29 9.73 7.43
C ILE A 147 -2.77 9.34 7.33
N ASP A 148 -3.65 10.32 7.24
CA ASP A 148 -5.05 10.09 6.86
C ASP A 148 -5.14 9.67 5.39
N SER A 149 -5.14 8.37 5.16
CA SER A 149 -5.19 7.78 3.80
C SER A 149 -6.49 8.09 3.08
N HIS A 150 -7.60 8.24 3.81
CA HIS A 150 -8.90 8.58 3.25
C HIS A 150 -8.92 10.03 2.75
N ALA A 151 -8.34 10.96 3.51
CA ALA A 151 -8.19 12.34 3.09
C ALA A 151 -7.27 12.47 1.86
N VAL A 152 -6.20 11.66 1.78
CA VAL A 152 -5.36 11.58 0.57
C VAL A 152 -6.19 11.14 -0.64
N MET A 153 -6.94 10.05 -0.53
CA MET A 153 -7.78 9.54 -1.63
C MET A 153 -8.85 10.54 -2.05
N ALA A 154 -9.57 11.12 -1.10
CA ALA A 154 -10.59 12.14 -1.38
C ALA A 154 -9.98 13.37 -2.09
N LYS A 155 -8.78 13.79 -1.69
CA LYS A 155 -8.09 14.91 -2.34
C LYS A 155 -7.66 14.57 -3.75
N LEU A 156 -7.12 13.38 -4.00
CA LEU A 156 -6.73 12.92 -5.33
C LEU A 156 -7.94 12.84 -6.26
N GLU A 157 -9.07 12.29 -5.81
CA GLU A 157 -10.32 12.25 -6.58
C GLU A 157 -10.79 13.67 -6.92
N ASN A 158 -10.86 14.57 -5.93
CA ASN A 158 -11.32 15.94 -6.14
C ASN A 158 -10.42 16.72 -7.12
N LEU A 159 -9.10 16.54 -7.04
CA LEU A 159 -8.16 17.15 -7.99
C LEU A 159 -8.35 16.59 -9.41
N SER A 160 -8.63 15.29 -9.54
CA SER A 160 -8.92 14.67 -10.84
C SER A 160 -10.22 15.22 -11.43
N LYS A 161 -11.29 15.26 -10.63
CA LYS A 161 -12.59 15.81 -11.05
C LYS A 161 -12.50 17.29 -11.46
N SER A 162 -11.68 18.08 -10.77
CA SER A 162 -11.46 19.49 -11.12
C SER A 162 -10.73 19.69 -12.45
N ARG A 163 -10.18 18.60 -13.03
CA ARG A 163 -9.56 18.54 -14.36
C ARG A 163 -10.36 17.65 -15.31
N ASN A 164 -11.68 17.57 -15.10
CA ASN A 164 -12.61 16.86 -15.96
C ASN A 164 -12.33 15.36 -16.14
N VAL A 165 -11.78 14.68 -15.12
CA VAL A 165 -11.75 13.22 -15.10
C VAL A 165 -13.13 12.70 -14.74
N ASP A 166 -13.66 11.80 -15.55
CA ASP A 166 -14.92 11.12 -15.30
C ASP A 166 -14.74 9.96 -14.31
N PHE A 167 -15.68 9.78 -13.38
CA PHE A 167 -15.71 8.67 -12.44
C PHE A 167 -17.00 7.87 -12.60
N LEU A 168 -16.86 6.60 -12.95
CA LEU A 168 -17.98 5.67 -13.11
C LEU A 168 -17.90 4.58 -12.04
N TYR A 169 -18.66 4.76 -10.98
CA TYR A 169 -18.82 3.79 -9.88
C TYR A 169 -19.91 2.77 -10.17
N LYS A 170 -19.98 1.70 -9.37
CA LYS A 170 -20.93 0.57 -9.50
C LYS A 170 -20.89 -0.08 -10.90
N SER A 171 -19.71 -0.08 -11.50
CA SER A 171 -19.51 -0.53 -12.88
C SER A 171 -18.38 -1.55 -12.92
N LYS A 172 -18.76 -2.83 -12.94
CA LYS A 172 -17.83 -3.93 -13.02
C LYS A 172 -17.41 -4.12 -14.48
N ILE A 173 -16.11 -4.13 -14.74
CA ILE A 173 -15.57 -4.52 -16.03
C ILE A 173 -15.69 -6.04 -16.16
N THR A 174 -16.31 -6.49 -17.24
CA THR A 174 -16.55 -7.91 -17.51
C THR A 174 -15.72 -8.44 -18.66
N GLN A 175 -15.32 -7.56 -19.58
CA GLN A 175 -14.46 -7.92 -20.71
C GLN A 175 -13.66 -6.71 -21.19
N VAL A 176 -12.43 -6.97 -21.67
CA VAL A 176 -11.60 -6.02 -22.40
C VAL A 176 -11.12 -6.68 -23.68
N ILE A 177 -11.38 -6.07 -24.81
CA ILE A 177 -10.98 -6.58 -26.12
C ILE A 177 -10.05 -5.56 -26.77
N LYS A 178 -8.87 -6.02 -27.24
CA LYS A 178 -8.00 -5.19 -28.06
C LYS A 178 -8.61 -5.05 -29.47
N GLU A 179 -8.80 -3.83 -29.86
CA GLU A 179 -9.09 -3.43 -31.24
C GLU A 179 -7.82 -2.78 -31.83
N ASN A 180 -7.73 -2.56 -33.10
CA ASN A 180 -6.55 -2.05 -33.80
C ASN A 180 -5.57 -1.22 -32.92
N SER A 181 -5.94 0.01 -32.59
CA SER A 181 -5.13 0.94 -31.80
C SER A 181 -5.78 1.33 -30.44
N SER A 182 -6.88 0.70 -30.09
CA SER A 182 -7.69 0.97 -28.89
C SER A 182 -8.15 -0.33 -28.21
N TYR A 183 -8.91 -0.16 -27.15
CA TYR A 183 -9.53 -1.24 -26.39
C TYR A 183 -11.03 -0.96 -26.23
N ALA A 184 -11.85 -1.98 -26.51
CA ALA A 184 -13.27 -1.99 -26.15
C ALA A 184 -13.42 -2.57 -24.74
N VAL A 185 -14.06 -1.83 -23.84
CA VAL A 185 -14.27 -2.18 -22.42
C VAL A 185 -15.75 -2.36 -22.18
N PHE A 186 -16.16 -3.57 -21.77
CA PHE A 186 -17.54 -3.94 -21.50
C PHE A 186 -17.82 -3.90 -20.00
N LEU A 187 -19.00 -3.42 -19.64
CA LEU A 187 -19.40 -3.16 -18.26
C LEU A 187 -20.68 -3.91 -17.90
N ASN A 188 -20.75 -4.48 -16.71
CA ASN A 188 -21.96 -5.06 -16.11
C ASN A 188 -22.72 -6.03 -17.03
N ASP A 189 -21.98 -6.85 -17.80
CA ASP A 189 -22.53 -7.80 -18.79
C ASP A 189 -23.43 -7.15 -19.88
N SER A 190 -23.28 -5.82 -20.09
CA SER A 190 -23.92 -5.12 -21.19
C SER A 190 -23.26 -5.47 -22.52
N SER A 191 -24.04 -5.43 -23.61
CA SER A 191 -23.51 -5.47 -24.98
C SER A 191 -22.83 -4.16 -25.40
N ASP A 192 -23.09 -3.08 -24.70
CA ASP A 192 -22.50 -1.77 -24.99
C ASP A 192 -21.07 -1.70 -24.39
N SER A 193 -20.15 -1.13 -25.15
CA SER A 193 -18.79 -0.90 -24.74
C SER A 193 -18.42 0.59 -24.77
N LEU A 194 -17.45 0.96 -23.96
CA LEU A 194 -16.69 2.18 -24.13
C LEU A 194 -15.33 1.84 -24.78
N ASN A 195 -14.78 2.79 -25.51
CA ASN A 195 -13.47 2.64 -26.14
C ASN A 195 -12.44 3.51 -25.46
N ALA A 196 -11.22 3.00 -25.28
CA ALA A 196 -10.09 3.77 -24.76
C ALA A 196 -8.79 3.45 -25.52
N ASP A 197 -7.97 4.47 -25.76
CA ASP A 197 -6.66 4.30 -26.41
C ASP A 197 -5.64 3.66 -25.44
N ILE A 198 -5.79 3.93 -24.16
CA ILE A 198 -4.88 3.47 -23.09
C ILE A 198 -5.72 2.85 -21.98
N ILE A 199 -5.34 1.65 -21.54
CA ILE A 199 -5.91 0.99 -20.36
C ILE A 199 -4.86 0.95 -19.26
N ILE A 200 -5.27 1.32 -18.04
CA ILE A 200 -4.43 1.21 -16.86
C ILE A 200 -5.15 0.32 -15.84
N ASN A 201 -4.61 -0.89 -15.67
CA ASN A 201 -5.13 -1.87 -14.73
C ASN A 201 -4.55 -1.60 -13.33
N SER A 202 -5.33 -0.98 -12.46
CA SER A 202 -5.05 -0.76 -11.04
C SER A 202 -6.12 -1.40 -10.14
N ALA A 203 -6.66 -2.54 -10.57
CA ALA A 203 -7.79 -3.24 -9.95
C ALA A 203 -7.46 -3.98 -8.62
N GLY A 204 -6.29 -3.76 -8.04
CA GLY A 204 -5.89 -4.28 -6.73
C GLY A 204 -6.03 -5.80 -6.61
N LEU A 205 -6.97 -6.28 -5.78
CA LEU A 205 -7.23 -7.72 -5.56
C LEU A 205 -7.70 -8.47 -6.82
N TRP A 206 -8.14 -7.78 -7.87
CA TRP A 206 -8.63 -8.38 -9.13
C TRP A 206 -7.75 -8.03 -10.33
N SER A 207 -6.53 -7.53 -10.08
CA SER A 207 -5.65 -7.07 -11.18
C SER A 207 -5.16 -8.19 -12.09
N ASP A 208 -5.04 -9.41 -11.61
CA ASP A 208 -4.73 -10.60 -12.43
C ASP A 208 -5.94 -11.07 -13.26
N GLU A 209 -7.16 -10.94 -12.74
CA GLU A 209 -8.39 -11.20 -13.50
C GLU A 209 -8.50 -10.23 -14.69
N VAL A 210 -8.33 -8.92 -14.45
CA VAL A 210 -8.35 -7.91 -15.51
C VAL A 210 -7.23 -8.14 -16.53
N SER A 211 -6.04 -8.50 -16.06
CA SER A 211 -4.93 -8.89 -16.95
C SER A 211 -5.27 -10.09 -17.84
N SER A 212 -6.00 -11.06 -17.28
CA SER A 212 -6.42 -12.27 -18.01
C SER A 212 -7.44 -11.98 -19.10
N MET A 213 -8.23 -10.91 -19.00
CA MET A 213 -9.23 -10.51 -20.02
C MET A 213 -8.59 -10.22 -21.38
N ILE A 214 -7.36 -9.72 -21.41
CA ILE A 214 -6.60 -9.49 -22.65
C ILE A 214 -5.69 -10.66 -23.02
N GLY A 215 -5.76 -11.81 -22.33
CA GLY A 215 -4.94 -12.98 -22.60
C GLY A 215 -3.61 -13.05 -21.84
N VAL A 216 -3.27 -12.09 -21.00
CA VAL A 216 -2.08 -12.13 -20.14
C VAL A 216 -2.43 -12.90 -18.86
N LYS A 217 -2.10 -14.19 -18.82
CA LYS A 217 -2.49 -15.15 -17.78
C LYS A 217 -1.37 -15.54 -16.81
N ASP A 218 -0.18 -15.00 -16.99
CA ASP A 218 1.01 -15.37 -16.20
C ASP A 218 0.95 -14.77 -14.78
N TYR A 219 0.23 -13.70 -14.59
CA TYR A 219 0.07 -13.09 -13.30
C TYR A 219 -0.95 -13.87 -12.49
N LYS A 220 -0.56 -14.31 -11.31
CA LYS A 220 -1.41 -15.02 -10.36
C LYS A 220 -1.29 -14.38 -8.99
N LEU A 221 -2.40 -13.91 -8.47
CA LEU A 221 -2.49 -13.38 -7.12
C LEU A 221 -2.85 -14.48 -6.12
N GLU A 222 -2.27 -14.36 -4.95
CA GLU A 222 -2.64 -15.07 -3.74
C GLU A 222 -3.05 -14.03 -2.70
N TYR A 223 -4.09 -14.36 -1.93
CA TYR A 223 -4.62 -13.46 -0.92
C TYR A 223 -4.01 -13.77 0.43
N TYR A 224 -3.35 -12.79 1.03
CA TYR A 224 -2.80 -12.87 2.38
C TYR A 224 -3.52 -11.89 3.29
N LYS A 225 -4.30 -12.45 4.20
CA LYS A 225 -5.07 -11.70 5.19
C LYS A 225 -4.18 -11.34 6.37
N GLY A 226 -4.50 -10.22 6.99
CA GLY A 226 -3.93 -9.78 8.26
C GLY A 226 -5.00 -9.10 9.08
N ASP A 227 -5.14 -9.56 10.31
CA ASP A 227 -6.08 -9.03 11.28
C ASP A 227 -5.43 -7.94 12.13
N TYR A 228 -6.26 -7.04 12.64
CA TYR A 228 -5.83 -5.98 13.54
C TYR A 228 -6.70 -6.04 14.79
N PHE A 229 -6.06 -5.96 15.95
CA PHE A 229 -6.71 -5.86 17.24
C PHE A 229 -6.41 -4.51 17.87
N LYS A 230 -7.43 -3.88 18.41
CA LYS A 230 -7.35 -2.57 19.07
C LYS A 230 -7.31 -2.75 20.58
N SER A 231 -6.61 -1.84 21.27
CA SER A 231 -6.61 -1.78 22.74
C SER A 231 -7.32 -0.53 23.25
N ARG A 232 -7.96 -0.64 24.42
CA ARG A 232 -8.47 0.53 25.15
C ARG A 232 -7.49 1.02 26.21
N THR A 233 -6.63 0.11 26.69
CA THR A 233 -5.65 0.41 27.75
C THR A 233 -4.36 1.01 27.18
N VAL A 234 -4.02 0.72 25.92
CA VAL A 234 -2.85 1.30 25.23
C VAL A 234 -3.31 2.39 24.31
N ARG A 235 -2.91 3.62 24.59
CA ARG A 235 -3.22 4.82 23.80
C ARG A 235 -2.05 5.78 23.78
N ASN A 236 -2.03 6.67 22.79
CA ASN A 236 -1.09 7.79 22.69
C ASN A 236 0.38 7.35 22.79
N LEU A 237 0.78 6.34 22.00
CA LEU A 237 2.19 6.02 21.83
C LEU A 237 2.84 7.14 20.99
N ASN A 238 4.07 7.49 21.34
CA ASN A 238 4.80 8.58 20.67
C ASN A 238 5.36 8.20 19.31
N CYS A 239 5.61 6.90 19.06
CA CYS A 239 6.13 6.41 17.79
C CYS A 239 5.64 4.98 17.50
N LEU A 240 5.84 4.55 16.26
CA LEU A 240 5.60 3.17 15.84
C LEU A 240 6.67 2.25 16.44
N ILE A 241 6.26 1.06 16.92
CA ILE A 241 7.18 0.05 17.47
C ILE A 241 7.00 -1.25 16.68
N TYR A 242 8.09 -1.72 16.09
CA TYR A 242 8.14 -2.90 15.24
C TYR A 242 9.14 -3.92 15.80
N PRO A 243 8.85 -5.22 15.74
CA PRO A 243 9.88 -6.23 15.97
C PRO A 243 10.89 -6.25 14.83
N MET A 244 11.94 -7.04 14.97
CA MET A 244 12.82 -7.39 13.87
C MET A 244 12.01 -8.01 12.71
N PRO A 245 12.24 -7.57 11.47
CA PRO A 245 11.52 -8.10 10.32
C PRO A 245 11.87 -9.55 10.07
N LYS A 246 10.86 -10.39 9.81
CA LYS A 246 11.05 -11.78 9.36
C LYS A 246 10.96 -11.83 7.82
N ILE A 247 11.51 -12.85 7.19
CA ILE A 247 11.54 -13.01 5.71
C ILE A 247 10.14 -12.86 5.07
N SER A 248 9.10 -13.34 5.75
CA SER A 248 7.72 -13.36 5.22
C SER A 248 6.83 -12.22 5.69
N SER A 249 7.22 -11.48 6.76
CA SER A 249 6.35 -10.53 7.46
C SER A 249 7.16 -9.53 8.31
N LEU A 250 6.59 -8.35 8.50
CA LEU A 250 7.11 -7.37 9.48
C LEU A 250 6.77 -7.74 10.93
N GLY A 251 6.05 -8.85 11.15
CA GLY A 251 5.54 -9.25 12.48
C GLY A 251 4.36 -8.38 12.96
N ILE A 252 3.75 -8.79 14.06
CA ILE A 252 2.75 -8.00 14.77
C ILE A 252 3.45 -6.77 15.37
N HIS A 253 2.94 -5.58 15.06
CA HIS A 253 3.54 -4.31 15.46
C HIS A 253 2.47 -3.32 15.90
N THR A 254 2.88 -2.19 16.45
CA THR A 254 1.94 -1.11 16.80
C THR A 254 1.46 -0.39 15.54
N VAL A 255 0.19 -0.06 15.50
CA VAL A 255 -0.46 0.76 14.48
C VAL A 255 -1.09 1.95 15.18
N LEU A 256 -0.63 3.13 14.86
CA LEU A 256 -1.10 4.37 15.45
C LEU A 256 -2.14 5.01 14.55
N SER A 257 -3.12 5.66 15.15
CA SER A 257 -4.04 6.54 14.44
C SER A 257 -3.91 7.98 14.91
N LEU A 258 -4.27 8.92 14.06
CA LEU A 258 -4.14 10.36 14.31
C LEU A 258 -5.02 10.87 15.48
N ASN A 259 -5.93 10.05 16.00
CA ASN A 259 -6.74 10.34 17.19
C ASN A 259 -6.16 9.74 18.49
N GLY A 260 -4.96 9.14 18.42
CA GLY A 260 -4.28 8.52 19.55
C GLY A 260 -4.70 7.10 19.89
N ASP A 261 -5.58 6.49 19.11
CA ASP A 261 -5.89 5.06 19.25
C ASP A 261 -4.71 4.21 18.82
N VAL A 262 -4.56 3.05 19.44
CA VAL A 262 -3.51 2.08 19.13
C VAL A 262 -4.13 0.73 18.81
N SER A 263 -3.81 0.24 17.64
CA SER A 263 -4.08 -1.12 17.21
C SER A 263 -2.77 -1.90 17.07
N PHE A 264 -2.87 -3.21 17.01
CA PHE A 264 -1.75 -4.13 16.85
C PHE A 264 -2.00 -5.05 15.68
N GLY A 265 -0.97 -5.35 14.95
CA GLY A 265 -1.03 -6.17 13.75
C GLY A 265 -0.25 -5.59 12.60
N PRO A 266 -0.45 -6.15 11.42
CA PRO A 266 -1.25 -7.35 11.20
C PRO A 266 -0.41 -8.63 11.36
N ASN A 267 -1.07 -9.74 11.66
CA ASN A 267 -0.52 -11.06 11.35
C ASN A 267 -0.56 -11.32 9.84
N ILE A 268 -0.20 -12.52 9.41
CA ILE A 268 -0.24 -12.90 8.01
C ILE A 268 -0.61 -14.38 7.85
N TYR A 269 -1.69 -14.65 7.10
CA TYR A 269 -2.06 -15.99 6.71
C TYR A 269 -2.79 -15.99 5.36
N LYS A 270 -2.65 -17.10 4.63
CA LYS A 270 -3.25 -17.25 3.31
C LYS A 270 -4.74 -17.54 3.42
N VAL A 271 -5.53 -16.92 2.53
CA VAL A 271 -6.97 -17.17 2.40
C VAL A 271 -7.32 -17.45 0.93
N ASN A 272 -8.44 -18.17 0.73
CA ASN A 272 -8.88 -18.55 -0.63
C ASN A 272 -9.97 -17.61 -1.18
N SER A 273 -10.52 -16.75 -0.34
CA SER A 273 -11.57 -15.80 -0.71
C SER A 273 -11.37 -14.45 0.00
N ILE A 274 -12.02 -13.42 -0.51
CA ILE A 274 -12.03 -12.09 0.10
C ILE A 274 -13.09 -12.10 1.20
N ASP A 275 -12.64 -12.32 2.42
CA ASP A 275 -13.44 -12.26 3.65
C ASP A 275 -12.71 -11.43 4.70
N TYR A 276 -13.38 -10.41 5.25
CA TYR A 276 -12.83 -9.46 6.21
C TYR A 276 -13.24 -9.77 7.66
N SER A 277 -13.85 -10.92 7.95
CA SER A 277 -14.09 -11.37 9.32
C SER A 277 -12.77 -11.56 10.08
N ILE A 278 -12.76 -11.33 11.39
CA ILE A 278 -11.57 -11.50 12.23
C ILE A 278 -11.71 -12.80 13.02
N ASP A 279 -10.58 -13.50 13.16
CA ASP A 279 -10.52 -14.78 13.85
C ASP A 279 -9.88 -14.63 15.25
N ASP A 280 -10.61 -14.96 16.30
CA ASP A 280 -10.12 -14.90 17.68
C ASP A 280 -9.00 -15.91 18.00
N ARG A 281 -8.78 -16.92 17.17
CA ARG A 281 -7.71 -17.92 17.35
C ARG A 281 -6.32 -17.33 17.54
N TYR A 282 -6.09 -16.17 16.95
CA TYR A 282 -4.78 -15.52 16.95
C TYR A 282 -4.56 -14.59 18.14
N LYS A 283 -5.55 -14.35 18.97
CA LYS A 283 -5.50 -13.36 20.07
C LYS A 283 -4.40 -13.62 21.08
N GLU A 284 -4.15 -14.87 21.44
CA GLU A 284 -3.06 -15.24 22.35
C GLU A 284 -1.69 -14.97 21.75
N GLU A 285 -1.52 -15.23 20.45
CA GLU A 285 -0.30 -14.89 19.73
C GLU A 285 -0.04 -13.38 19.76
N TYR A 286 -1.09 -12.56 19.54
CA TYR A 286 -0.98 -11.11 19.63
C TYR A 286 -0.54 -10.66 21.02
N ILE A 287 -1.12 -11.16 22.07
CA ILE A 287 -0.74 -10.80 23.45
C ILE A 287 0.73 -11.12 23.70
N LYS A 288 1.21 -12.27 23.24
CA LYS A 288 2.60 -12.69 23.39
C LYS A 288 3.54 -11.75 22.64
N GLU A 289 3.27 -11.48 21.37
CA GLU A 289 4.13 -10.62 20.52
C GLU A 289 4.11 -9.16 21.01
N ILE A 290 2.96 -8.61 21.39
CA ILE A 290 2.84 -7.24 21.91
C ILE A 290 3.67 -7.04 23.18
N ASN A 291 3.70 -8.03 24.09
CA ASN A 291 4.50 -7.96 25.31
C ASN A 291 6.01 -7.94 25.05
N THR A 292 6.46 -8.35 23.87
CA THR A 292 7.87 -8.18 23.46
C THR A 292 8.18 -6.75 23.02
N LEU A 293 7.17 -5.97 22.62
CA LEU A 293 7.32 -4.63 22.06
C LEU A 293 7.10 -3.52 23.09
N ILE A 294 6.11 -3.71 23.97
CA ILE A 294 5.71 -2.69 24.94
C ILE A 294 5.45 -3.32 26.31
N LYS A 295 5.67 -2.53 27.35
CA LYS A 295 5.33 -2.88 28.74
C LYS A 295 3.93 -2.39 29.05
N VAL A 296 3.00 -3.32 29.21
CA VAL A 296 1.59 -3.02 29.51
C VAL A 296 1.07 -4.01 30.55
N ASP A 297 0.52 -3.49 31.63
CA ASP A 297 -0.25 -4.28 32.59
C ASP A 297 -1.69 -4.41 32.09
N ASN A 298 -2.24 -5.61 32.08
CA ASN A 298 -3.62 -5.90 31.68
C ASN A 298 -3.97 -5.43 30.26
N LEU A 299 -3.27 -5.98 29.27
CA LEU A 299 -3.56 -5.73 27.85
C LEU A 299 -4.96 -6.27 27.51
N ASP A 300 -5.86 -5.36 27.11
CA ASP A 300 -7.17 -5.71 26.53
C ASP A 300 -7.09 -5.63 25.00
N LEU A 301 -7.58 -6.65 24.34
CA LEU A 301 -7.64 -6.67 22.86
C LEU A 301 -9.05 -7.00 22.41
N TYR A 302 -9.54 -6.24 21.43
CA TYR A 302 -10.80 -6.47 20.73
C TYR A 302 -10.61 -6.27 19.23
N HIS A 303 -11.50 -6.85 18.44
CA HIS A 303 -11.43 -6.76 16.99
C HIS A 303 -11.45 -5.31 16.50
N ASP A 304 -10.59 -4.98 15.56
CA ASP A 304 -10.59 -3.69 14.87
C ASP A 304 -11.03 -3.89 13.42
N TYR A 305 -10.14 -4.25 12.55
CA TYR A 305 -10.41 -4.55 11.14
C TYR A 305 -9.45 -5.62 10.62
N SER A 306 -9.72 -6.11 9.40
CA SER A 306 -8.78 -6.95 8.67
C SER A 306 -8.50 -6.36 7.28
N GLY A 307 -7.31 -6.65 6.74
CA GLY A 307 -6.92 -6.31 5.40
C GLY A 307 -6.48 -7.54 4.61
N ILE A 308 -6.62 -7.49 3.28
CA ILE A 308 -6.17 -8.57 2.39
C ILE A 308 -5.16 -8.00 1.40
N ARG A 309 -3.97 -8.62 1.35
CA ARG A 309 -2.88 -8.23 0.46
C ARG A 309 -2.94 -9.04 -0.83
N PRO A 310 -2.96 -8.38 -2.01
CA PRO A 310 -2.83 -9.05 -3.29
C PRO A 310 -1.36 -9.37 -3.57
N LYS A 311 -0.84 -10.47 -3.04
CA LYS A 311 0.54 -10.87 -3.31
C LYS A 311 0.61 -11.68 -4.59
N ILE A 312 1.64 -11.44 -5.40
CA ILE A 312 1.96 -12.34 -6.49
C ILE A 312 2.29 -13.70 -5.89
N LYS A 313 1.86 -14.78 -6.54
CA LYS A 313 2.10 -16.15 -6.07
C LYS A 313 3.56 -16.31 -5.64
N PHE A 314 3.74 -16.66 -4.38
CA PHE A 314 5.05 -16.77 -3.76
C PHE A 314 5.73 -18.08 -4.13
N ASP A 315 6.91 -18.00 -4.71
CA ASP A 315 7.75 -19.14 -5.11
C ASP A 315 9.01 -19.29 -4.23
N GLY A 316 9.03 -18.63 -3.07
CA GLY A 316 10.16 -18.59 -2.15
C GLY A 316 11.13 -17.43 -2.39
N GLN A 317 10.91 -16.61 -3.41
CA GLN A 317 11.73 -15.45 -3.74
C GLN A 317 11.01 -14.14 -3.42
N PHE A 318 11.77 -13.03 -3.36
CA PHE A 318 11.21 -11.69 -3.22
C PHE A 318 10.38 -11.33 -4.47
N ASN A 319 9.11 -10.99 -4.26
CA ASN A 319 8.22 -10.51 -5.31
C ASN A 319 8.12 -8.98 -5.26
N ASP A 320 8.62 -8.34 -6.31
CA ASP A 320 8.49 -6.89 -6.52
C ASP A 320 7.12 -6.52 -7.07
N PHE A 321 6.82 -5.22 -7.16
CA PHE A 321 5.67 -4.72 -7.92
C PHE A 321 5.79 -5.08 -9.41
N ILE A 322 4.71 -5.53 -10.00
CA ILE A 322 4.61 -5.62 -11.46
C ILE A 322 3.93 -4.35 -11.97
N ILE A 323 4.71 -3.50 -12.65
CA ILE A 323 4.21 -2.30 -13.32
C ILE A 323 4.79 -2.31 -14.73
N LYS A 324 3.98 -2.70 -15.71
CA LYS A 324 4.45 -2.95 -17.09
C LYS A 324 3.43 -2.50 -18.13
N ASN A 325 3.93 -1.86 -19.18
CA ASN A 325 3.22 -1.75 -20.44
C ASN A 325 3.40 -3.06 -21.22
N GLU A 326 2.31 -3.71 -21.60
CA GLU A 326 2.30 -5.06 -22.18
C GLU A 326 2.60 -5.07 -23.69
N PHE A 327 3.25 -4.02 -24.23
CA PHE A 327 3.56 -3.88 -25.67
C PHE A 327 4.36 -5.05 -26.23
N LYS A 328 5.28 -5.65 -25.44
CA LYS A 328 6.05 -6.82 -25.86
C LYS A 328 5.20 -8.08 -26.11
N ARG A 329 3.97 -8.09 -25.58
CA ARG A 329 2.97 -9.14 -25.76
C ARG A 329 1.94 -8.78 -26.81
N GLY A 330 2.14 -7.65 -27.52
CA GLY A 330 1.22 -7.17 -28.52
C GLY A 330 0.06 -6.31 -27.96
N TYR A 331 0.11 -5.87 -26.70
CA TYR A 331 -0.92 -5.04 -26.04
C TYR A 331 -0.35 -3.65 -25.74
N ASP A 332 -0.11 -2.87 -26.81
CA ASP A 332 0.38 -1.49 -26.68
C ASP A 332 -0.55 -0.66 -25.83
N ASN A 333 0.02 0.10 -24.89
CA ASN A 333 -0.73 0.96 -23.97
C ASN A 333 -1.76 0.24 -23.08
N PHE A 334 -1.60 -1.05 -22.87
CA PHE A 334 -2.21 -1.74 -21.74
C PHE A 334 -1.18 -1.83 -20.62
N ILE A 335 -1.41 -1.07 -19.55
CA ILE A 335 -0.47 -0.97 -18.44
C ILE A 335 -1.02 -1.76 -17.26
N ASN A 336 -0.32 -2.83 -16.90
CA ASN A 336 -0.64 -3.65 -15.74
C ASN A 336 0.07 -3.16 -14.48
N LEU A 337 -0.71 -3.01 -13.39
CA LEU A 337 -0.20 -2.88 -12.03
C LEU A 337 -0.73 -4.07 -11.23
N VAL A 338 0.10 -5.08 -11.02
CA VAL A 338 -0.29 -6.33 -10.35
C VAL A 338 0.54 -6.55 -9.11
N GLY A 339 -0.08 -7.04 -8.04
CA GLY A 339 0.60 -7.31 -6.79
C GLY A 339 1.03 -6.05 -6.03
N ILE A 340 0.29 -4.97 -6.16
CA ILE A 340 0.56 -3.73 -5.40
C ILE A 340 -0.03 -3.87 -4.00
N ASP A 341 0.76 -4.46 -3.09
CA ASP A 341 0.53 -4.51 -1.65
C ASP A 341 1.36 -3.41 -0.92
N SER A 342 1.78 -3.63 0.34
CA SER A 342 2.72 -2.72 1.00
C SER A 342 4.07 -2.70 0.25
N PRO A 343 4.62 -1.52 -0.02
CA PRO A 343 4.32 -0.17 0.49
C PRO A 343 3.47 0.72 -0.45
N GLY A 344 2.45 0.17 -1.10
CA GLY A 344 1.66 0.84 -2.14
C GLY A 344 1.11 2.22 -1.76
N LEU A 345 0.61 2.40 -0.51
CA LEU A 345 0.15 3.71 -0.03
C LEU A 345 1.27 4.75 -0.09
N THR A 346 2.41 4.46 0.52
CA THR A 346 3.57 5.38 0.52
C THR A 346 4.05 5.66 -0.90
N SER A 347 4.05 4.62 -1.75
CA SER A 347 4.58 4.68 -3.12
C SER A 347 3.63 5.29 -4.15
N CYS A 348 2.37 5.56 -3.82
CA CYS A 348 1.31 5.84 -4.80
C CYS A 348 1.64 6.98 -5.76
N LEU A 349 2.18 8.09 -5.26
CA LEU A 349 2.55 9.25 -6.08
C LEU A 349 3.79 8.98 -6.97
N SER A 350 4.72 8.16 -6.48
CA SER A 350 5.88 7.72 -7.25
C SER A 350 5.49 6.70 -8.33
N ILE A 351 4.59 5.78 -8.01
CA ILE A 351 3.98 4.85 -8.98
C ILE A 351 3.28 5.63 -10.10
N ALA A 352 2.47 6.63 -9.75
CA ALA A 352 1.77 7.46 -10.74
C ALA A 352 2.73 8.16 -11.71
N LYS A 353 3.85 8.71 -11.20
CA LYS A 353 4.91 9.29 -12.01
C LYS A 353 5.58 8.26 -12.93
N TYR A 354 5.81 7.06 -12.43
CA TYR A 354 6.39 5.98 -13.22
C TYR A 354 5.45 5.51 -14.33
N VAL A 355 4.15 5.35 -14.03
CA VAL A 355 3.14 4.99 -15.03
C VAL A 355 3.10 6.01 -16.16
N GLU A 356 3.12 7.32 -15.87
CA GLU A 356 3.22 8.36 -16.91
C GLU A 356 4.44 8.16 -17.82
N SER A 357 5.59 7.77 -17.26
CA SER A 357 6.83 7.60 -18.03
C SER A 357 6.85 6.38 -18.96
N ILE A 358 5.98 5.39 -18.71
CA ILE A 358 5.92 4.16 -19.54
C ILE A 358 4.72 4.14 -20.51
N ILE A 359 3.93 5.21 -20.55
CA ILE A 359 2.92 5.42 -21.59
C ILE A 359 3.65 5.79 -22.88
N ASN A 360 3.53 4.92 -23.88
CA ASN A 360 4.10 5.16 -25.20
C ASN A 360 3.05 5.86 -26.09
N LEU A 361 3.10 7.18 -26.15
CA LEU A 361 2.38 7.92 -27.19
C LEU A 361 3.27 8.03 -28.41
N LYS A 362 2.81 7.44 -29.51
CA LYS A 362 3.37 7.73 -30.85
C LYS A 362 2.81 9.04 -31.36
#